data_6707477a740141faf6af1ce9030ec31f
#
_entry.id   6707477a740141faf6af1ce9030ec31f
#
_cell.length_a   1.000
_cell.length_b   1.000
_cell.length_c   1.000
_cell.angle_alpha   90.00
_cell.angle_beta   90.00
_cell.angle_gamma   90.00
#
_symmetry.space_group_name_H-M   'P 1'
#
loop_
_entity.id
_entity.type
_entity.pdbx_description
1 polymer ?
#
loop_
_entity_poly.entity_id
_entity_poly.type
_entity_poly.pdbx_seq_one_letter_code
_entity_poly.pdbx_strand_id
1 'polypeptide(L)'
;MIVGVLKEIKSKENRVAMTPAGVEQLVAHGHTVGIETLAGEGSGFTDAHYEQAGARIMASPKQVYTQCAMVMKVKEPLPVEFPLIRKGQVVFTYFHFAASAELTRALIASGATAVAYETVEKPNGSLPLLTPMSEVAGKMAVHEGAKYLEKIYGGKGKLLGGVPGVDVGTVLVIGGGTVGVNAAKIACGLGAKVYLLDSNLERLRYLSDVMPPNCFPVVSSPANIRKYLQEADLVVGAVLIPGAAAPRLVTRDMLKLMKKGTVIVDVAIDQGGCVETARPTTHDDPIYEVDGIIHYCVANMPGAVSMTSTIALTNATLPYALQIADKGVERAALENPEIAKGINIMAGKVTYPGVAQAFGLKYTPLEKVLGPKRRVSAYAVGADRSLAPAAVDAALRDEAIAYYQTAFRAFKSGALQLP
;
A
#
# COMPACT_ATOMS: atom_id res chain seq x y z
N MET A 1 1.81 23.28 9.87
CA MET A 1 2.69 23.09 8.68
C MET A 1 1.92 23.42 7.40
N ILE A 2 2.61 23.71 6.27
CA ILE A 2 1.96 23.75 4.94
C ILE A 2 2.23 22.40 4.27
N VAL A 3 1.17 21.66 3.98
CA VAL A 3 1.22 20.34 3.33
C VAL A 3 0.77 20.47 1.89
N GLY A 4 1.55 19.98 0.95
CA GLY A 4 1.23 20.02 -0.48
C GLY A 4 0.93 18.63 -1.03
N VAL A 5 -0.05 18.52 -1.90
CA VAL A 5 -0.39 17.31 -2.63
C VAL A 5 -0.27 17.57 -4.13
N LEU A 6 0.52 16.77 -4.79
CA LEU A 6 0.78 16.90 -6.21
C LEU A 6 -0.16 16.03 -7.05
N LYS A 7 -0.41 16.49 -8.26
CA LYS A 7 -0.96 15.65 -9.33
C LYS A 7 0.09 14.64 -9.76
N GLU A 8 -0.30 13.38 -9.91
CA GLU A 8 0.58 12.37 -10.47
C GLU A 8 0.75 12.56 -11.97
N ILE A 9 2.00 12.48 -12.43
CA ILE A 9 2.37 12.68 -13.84
C ILE A 9 2.92 11.41 -14.49
N LYS A 10 3.02 10.31 -13.74
CA LYS A 10 3.39 9.00 -14.27
C LYS A 10 2.25 8.48 -15.14
N SER A 11 2.57 7.87 -16.27
CA SER A 11 1.55 7.35 -17.22
C SER A 11 0.57 6.41 -16.50
N LYS A 12 -0.74 6.61 -16.73
CA LYS A 12 -1.84 5.83 -16.15
C LYS A 12 -1.90 5.84 -14.62
N GLU A 13 -1.24 6.79 -13.95
CA GLU A 13 -1.40 7.00 -12.53
C GLU A 13 -2.47 8.07 -12.27
N ASN A 14 -3.61 7.62 -11.78
CA ASN A 14 -4.78 8.45 -11.53
C ASN A 14 -5.10 8.58 -10.02
N ARG A 15 -4.28 7.97 -9.16
CA ARG A 15 -4.41 8.11 -7.70
C ARG A 15 -3.91 9.49 -7.27
N VAL A 16 -4.34 9.91 -6.10
CA VAL A 16 -3.85 11.11 -5.41
C VAL A 16 -3.50 10.75 -3.97
N ALA A 17 -2.51 11.41 -3.40
CA ALA A 17 -1.97 11.05 -2.07
C ALA A 17 -2.91 11.42 -0.90
N MET A 18 -3.94 12.24 -1.13
CA MET A 18 -4.84 12.70 -0.09
C MET A 18 -6.26 12.88 -0.62
N THR A 19 -7.25 12.41 0.13
CA THR A 19 -8.67 12.64 -0.14
C THR A 19 -9.15 13.97 0.46
N PRO A 20 -10.30 14.55 0.03
CA PRO A 20 -10.90 15.70 0.70
C PRO A 20 -11.12 15.48 2.20
N ALA A 21 -11.60 14.31 2.61
CA ALA A 21 -11.77 13.96 4.02
C ALA A 21 -10.43 13.97 4.81
N GLY A 22 -9.33 13.57 4.18
CA GLY A 22 -8.00 13.70 4.79
C GLY A 22 -7.53 15.14 4.89
N VAL A 23 -7.90 15.98 3.92
CA VAL A 23 -7.65 17.43 3.97
C VAL A 23 -8.39 18.07 5.16
N GLU A 24 -9.67 17.75 5.36
CA GLU A 24 -10.45 18.24 6.51
C GLU A 24 -9.74 17.94 7.84
N GLN A 25 -9.19 16.75 8.00
CA GLN A 25 -8.45 16.39 9.21
C GLN A 25 -7.16 17.19 9.37
N LEU A 26 -6.37 17.37 8.31
CA LEU A 26 -5.17 18.22 8.37
C LEU A 26 -5.51 19.67 8.71
N VAL A 27 -6.58 20.22 8.14
CA VAL A 27 -7.05 21.57 8.42
C VAL A 27 -7.56 21.68 9.86
N ALA A 28 -8.31 20.70 10.36
CA ALA A 28 -8.77 20.65 11.75
C ALA A 28 -7.60 20.61 12.76
N HIS A 29 -6.43 20.05 12.38
CA HIS A 29 -5.19 20.10 13.16
C HIS A 29 -4.43 21.44 13.01
N GLY A 30 -4.99 22.43 12.30
CA GLY A 30 -4.38 23.76 12.13
C GLY A 30 -3.33 23.83 11.03
N HIS A 31 -3.31 22.87 10.10
CA HIS A 31 -2.41 22.91 8.95
C HIS A 31 -3.06 23.57 7.76
N THR A 32 -2.24 24.17 6.90
CA THR A 32 -2.67 24.66 5.58
C THR A 32 -2.38 23.54 4.57
N VAL A 33 -3.37 23.23 3.73
CA VAL A 33 -3.22 22.20 2.69
C VAL A 33 -3.32 22.86 1.32
N GLY A 34 -2.32 22.61 0.46
CA GLY A 34 -2.29 23.01 -0.94
C GLY A 34 -2.42 21.79 -1.84
N ILE A 35 -3.39 21.82 -2.73
CA ILE A 35 -3.63 20.75 -3.71
C ILE A 35 -3.31 21.29 -5.10
N GLU A 36 -2.47 20.59 -5.86
CA GLU A 36 -2.29 20.93 -7.27
C GLU A 36 -3.61 20.73 -8.02
N THR A 37 -3.95 21.69 -8.87
CA THR A 37 -5.20 21.63 -9.66
C THR A 37 -5.31 20.31 -10.42
N LEU A 38 -6.51 19.75 -10.48
CA LEU A 38 -6.85 18.48 -11.12
C LEU A 38 -6.14 17.24 -10.51
N ALA A 39 -5.52 17.35 -9.33
CA ALA A 39 -4.78 16.23 -8.73
C ALA A 39 -5.69 15.04 -8.38
N GLY A 40 -6.92 15.29 -7.96
CA GLY A 40 -7.87 14.27 -7.52
C GLY A 40 -8.82 13.75 -8.60
N GLU A 41 -8.89 14.38 -9.77
CA GLU A 41 -9.92 14.08 -10.78
C GLU A 41 -9.93 12.62 -11.21
N GLY A 42 -8.75 12.04 -11.44
CA GLY A 42 -8.62 10.64 -11.80
C GLY A 42 -9.10 9.66 -10.72
N SER A 43 -9.35 10.13 -9.52
CA SER A 43 -9.92 9.38 -8.38
C SER A 43 -11.33 9.86 -7.99
N GLY A 44 -11.97 10.72 -8.81
CA GLY A 44 -13.32 11.21 -8.59
C GLY A 44 -13.42 12.41 -7.64
N PHE A 45 -12.31 13.08 -7.31
CA PHE A 45 -12.28 14.25 -6.45
C PHE A 45 -11.91 15.49 -7.25
N THR A 46 -12.87 16.43 -7.41
CA THR A 46 -12.66 17.71 -8.10
C THR A 46 -11.97 18.73 -7.19
N ASP A 47 -11.41 19.77 -7.80
CA ASP A 47 -10.83 20.91 -7.07
C ASP A 47 -11.85 21.51 -6.07
N ALA A 48 -13.13 21.61 -6.47
CA ALA A 48 -14.19 22.10 -5.60
C ALA A 48 -14.39 21.24 -4.34
N HIS A 49 -14.24 19.93 -4.43
CA HIS A 49 -14.29 19.05 -3.25
C HIS A 49 -13.16 19.36 -2.25
N TYR A 50 -11.96 19.66 -2.77
CA TYR A 50 -10.83 20.04 -1.93
C TYR A 50 -10.96 21.43 -1.33
N GLU A 51 -11.51 22.41 -2.07
CA GLU A 51 -11.80 23.75 -1.55
C GLU A 51 -12.84 23.71 -0.42
N GLN A 52 -13.91 22.90 -0.59
CA GLN A 52 -14.91 22.66 0.46
C GLN A 52 -14.31 22.04 1.71
N ALA A 53 -13.30 21.18 1.56
CA ALA A 53 -12.55 20.57 2.66
C ALA A 53 -11.52 21.54 3.30
N GLY A 54 -11.40 22.77 2.80
CA GLY A 54 -10.52 23.81 3.34
C GLY A 54 -9.13 23.86 2.72
N ALA A 55 -8.88 23.17 1.61
CA ALA A 55 -7.64 23.29 0.86
C ALA A 55 -7.57 24.56 0.01
N ARG A 56 -6.35 24.93 -0.36
CA ARG A 56 -6.06 25.93 -1.41
C ARG A 56 -5.64 25.21 -2.68
N ILE A 57 -6.28 25.53 -3.81
CA ILE A 57 -5.87 24.99 -5.09
C ILE A 57 -4.63 25.75 -5.59
N MET A 58 -3.62 25.00 -6.00
CA MET A 58 -2.35 25.51 -6.54
C MET A 58 -2.24 25.21 -8.02
N ALA A 59 -1.87 26.22 -8.82
CA ALA A 59 -1.93 26.14 -10.26
C ALA A 59 -0.83 25.26 -10.90
N SER A 60 0.22 24.89 -10.15
CA SER A 60 1.35 24.13 -10.72
C SER A 60 2.17 23.40 -9.68
N PRO A 61 2.90 22.33 -10.06
CA PRO A 61 3.81 21.63 -9.16
C PRO A 61 4.89 22.55 -8.59
N LYS A 62 5.37 23.52 -9.38
CA LYS A 62 6.34 24.52 -8.92
C LYS A 62 5.80 25.30 -7.71
N GLN A 63 4.55 25.68 -7.73
CA GLN A 63 3.92 26.39 -6.61
C GLN A 63 3.84 25.49 -5.37
N VAL A 64 3.45 24.23 -5.55
CA VAL A 64 3.40 23.25 -4.45
C VAL A 64 4.79 23.05 -3.83
N TYR A 65 5.79 22.73 -4.64
CA TYR A 65 7.16 22.54 -4.13
C TYR A 65 7.73 23.81 -3.48
N THR A 66 7.40 24.99 -3.98
CA THR A 66 7.94 26.26 -3.43
C THR A 66 7.30 26.63 -2.11
N GLN A 67 6.02 26.39 -1.91
CA GLN A 67 5.27 26.89 -0.75
C GLN A 67 5.13 25.85 0.38
N CYS A 68 5.15 24.54 0.07
CA CYS A 68 4.84 23.52 1.03
C CYS A 68 6.11 22.99 1.74
N ALA A 69 6.00 22.77 3.04
CA ALA A 69 7.08 22.19 3.84
C ALA A 69 7.11 20.65 3.73
N MET A 70 5.94 20.03 3.57
CA MET A 70 5.79 18.61 3.26
C MET A 70 5.04 18.47 1.94
N VAL A 71 5.58 17.62 1.06
CA VAL A 71 4.95 17.27 -0.23
C VAL A 71 4.59 15.80 -0.19
N MET A 72 3.34 15.49 -0.49
CA MET A 72 2.80 14.14 -0.56
C MET A 72 2.51 13.74 -2.00
N LYS A 73 2.91 12.54 -2.36
CA LYS A 73 2.65 11.91 -3.66
C LYS A 73 2.26 10.45 -3.46
N VAL A 74 1.81 9.81 -4.51
CA VAL A 74 1.63 8.36 -4.55
C VAL A 74 2.88 7.69 -5.10
N LYS A 75 3.42 8.19 -6.21
CA LYS A 75 4.61 7.66 -6.87
C LYS A 75 5.83 8.55 -6.66
N GLU A 76 6.98 7.95 -6.93
CA GLU A 76 8.27 8.63 -6.88
C GLU A 76 8.27 9.90 -7.74
N PRO A 77 9.00 10.95 -7.33
CA PRO A 77 9.28 12.10 -8.17
C PRO A 77 9.98 11.68 -9.46
N LEU A 78 9.57 12.27 -10.58
CA LEU A 78 10.20 12.07 -11.89
C LEU A 78 11.28 13.12 -12.15
N PRO A 79 12.17 12.94 -13.16
CA PRO A 79 13.29 13.85 -13.40
C PRO A 79 12.89 15.33 -13.57
N VAL A 80 11.72 15.60 -14.13
CA VAL A 80 11.19 16.98 -14.28
C VAL A 80 10.88 17.63 -12.92
N GLU A 81 10.65 16.85 -11.87
CA GLU A 81 10.34 17.32 -10.52
C GLU A 81 11.60 17.52 -9.65
N PHE A 82 12.72 16.84 -9.96
CA PHE A 82 13.94 16.89 -9.15
C PHE A 82 14.43 18.31 -8.86
N PRO A 83 14.47 19.23 -9.83
CA PRO A 83 14.93 20.61 -9.59
C PRO A 83 14.01 21.42 -8.68
N LEU A 84 12.78 20.96 -8.44
CA LEU A 84 11.78 21.64 -7.62
C LEU A 84 11.90 21.25 -6.14
N ILE A 85 12.51 20.11 -5.85
CA ILE A 85 12.65 19.59 -4.48
C ILE A 85 13.68 20.45 -3.71
N ARG A 86 13.28 20.94 -2.52
CA ARG A 86 14.09 21.89 -1.75
C ARG A 86 14.75 21.25 -0.54
N LYS A 87 15.89 21.82 -0.15
CA LYS A 87 16.58 21.46 1.09
C LYS A 87 15.64 21.61 2.31
N GLY A 88 15.63 20.60 3.17
CA GLY A 88 14.81 20.57 4.37
C GLY A 88 13.32 20.27 4.14
N GLN A 89 12.87 20.17 2.88
CA GLN A 89 11.50 19.78 2.55
C GLN A 89 11.31 18.29 2.84
N VAL A 90 10.14 17.92 3.35
CA VAL A 90 9.75 16.52 3.50
C VAL A 90 9.03 16.07 2.22
N VAL A 91 9.47 14.96 1.64
CA VAL A 91 8.74 14.28 0.55
C VAL A 91 8.27 12.94 1.09
N PHE A 92 6.97 12.71 1.12
CA PHE A 92 6.33 11.53 1.70
C PHE A 92 5.54 10.79 0.61
N THR A 93 6.06 9.66 0.13
CA THR A 93 5.57 8.91 -1.04
C THR A 93 6.17 7.51 -1.10
N TYR A 94 5.73 6.69 -2.06
CA TYR A 94 6.50 5.52 -2.52
C TYR A 94 7.70 6.00 -3.34
N PHE A 95 8.90 5.58 -2.98
CA PHE A 95 10.11 5.95 -3.72
C PHE A 95 10.71 4.82 -4.54
N HIS A 96 10.68 3.60 -4.03
CA HIS A 96 11.34 2.45 -4.66
C HIS A 96 12.81 2.75 -5.02
N PHE A 97 13.54 3.42 -4.12
CA PHE A 97 14.91 3.93 -4.37
C PHE A 97 15.84 2.90 -5.00
N ALA A 98 15.79 1.64 -4.56
CA ALA A 98 16.66 0.58 -5.07
C ALA A 98 16.49 0.32 -6.58
N ALA A 99 15.41 0.79 -7.20
CA ALA A 99 15.15 0.67 -8.64
C ALA A 99 15.71 1.85 -9.46
N SER A 100 16.12 2.98 -8.82
CA SER A 100 16.57 4.18 -9.54
C SER A 100 17.73 4.90 -8.86
N ALA A 101 18.92 4.75 -9.43
CA ALA A 101 20.10 5.47 -8.99
C ALA A 101 20.00 6.98 -9.24
N GLU A 102 19.29 7.39 -10.31
CA GLU A 102 19.08 8.80 -10.64
C GLU A 102 18.23 9.50 -9.58
N LEU A 103 17.06 8.95 -9.24
CA LEU A 103 16.19 9.43 -8.16
C LEU A 103 16.95 9.52 -6.84
N THR A 104 17.68 8.46 -6.49
CA THR A 104 18.45 8.40 -5.24
C THR A 104 19.47 9.54 -5.15
N ARG A 105 20.23 9.77 -6.22
CA ARG A 105 21.22 10.87 -6.27
C ARG A 105 20.54 12.24 -6.22
N ALA A 106 19.41 12.42 -6.91
CA ALA A 106 18.65 13.67 -6.92
C ALA A 106 18.17 14.02 -5.50
N LEU A 107 17.59 13.06 -4.76
CA LEU A 107 17.14 13.28 -3.38
C LEU A 107 18.30 13.55 -2.41
N ILE A 108 19.45 12.88 -2.58
CA ILE A 108 20.65 13.17 -1.79
C ILE A 108 21.12 14.62 -2.07
N ALA A 109 21.20 15.02 -3.34
CA ALA A 109 21.67 16.34 -3.76
C ALA A 109 20.73 17.47 -3.30
N SER A 110 19.42 17.24 -3.28
CA SER A 110 18.43 18.23 -2.85
C SER A 110 18.54 18.60 -1.37
N GLY A 111 19.07 17.69 -0.54
CA GLY A 111 19.09 17.86 0.92
C GLY A 111 17.71 17.80 1.58
N ALA A 112 16.70 17.29 0.87
CA ALA A 112 15.37 17.03 1.40
C ALA A 112 15.36 15.80 2.33
N THR A 113 14.23 15.60 3.03
CA THR A 113 13.97 14.39 3.81
C THR A 113 12.98 13.52 3.02
N ALA A 114 13.43 12.35 2.61
CA ALA A 114 12.59 11.35 1.92
C ALA A 114 12.03 10.35 2.93
N VAL A 115 10.72 10.38 3.15
CA VAL A 115 9.99 9.42 3.97
C VAL A 115 9.27 8.47 3.03
N ALA A 116 9.77 7.23 2.93
CA ALA A 116 9.28 6.23 2.00
C ALA A 116 8.13 5.43 2.62
N TYR A 117 6.97 5.39 1.94
CA TYR A 117 5.81 4.61 2.39
C TYR A 117 6.16 3.14 2.58
N GLU A 118 6.93 2.56 1.66
CA GLU A 118 7.28 1.15 1.63
C GLU A 118 8.24 0.69 2.72
N THR A 119 8.85 1.63 3.47
CA THR A 119 9.78 1.32 4.57
C THR A 119 9.28 1.77 5.94
N VAL A 120 8.10 2.39 6.02
CA VAL A 120 7.40 2.54 7.30
C VAL A 120 7.01 1.15 7.78
N GLU A 121 7.58 0.74 8.91
CA GLU A 121 7.48 -0.65 9.38
C GLU A 121 7.14 -0.69 10.87
N LYS A 122 6.12 -1.47 11.21
CA LYS A 122 5.70 -1.72 12.60
C LYS A 122 6.66 -2.64 13.34
N PRO A 123 6.63 -2.67 14.69
CA PRO A 123 7.50 -3.56 15.47
C PRO A 123 7.36 -5.05 15.12
N ASN A 124 6.21 -5.48 14.63
CA ASN A 124 5.95 -6.86 14.18
C ASN A 124 6.41 -7.14 12.74
N GLY A 125 7.11 -6.21 12.09
CA GLY A 125 7.60 -6.34 10.71
C GLY A 125 6.56 -6.06 9.62
N SER A 126 5.31 -5.71 9.97
CA SER A 126 4.32 -5.36 8.97
C SER A 126 4.56 -3.98 8.38
N LEU A 127 4.21 -3.80 7.10
CA LEU A 127 4.39 -2.58 6.33
C LEU A 127 3.02 -1.90 6.13
N PRO A 128 2.57 -1.07 7.08
CA PRO A 128 1.19 -0.58 7.12
C PRO A 128 0.80 0.27 5.91
N LEU A 129 1.75 0.96 5.29
CA LEU A 129 1.47 1.81 4.13
C LEU A 129 1.56 1.05 2.80
N LEU A 130 2.20 -0.13 2.77
CA LEU A 130 2.21 -1.02 1.62
C LEU A 130 0.99 -1.95 1.61
N THR A 131 0.49 -2.33 2.79
CA THR A 131 -0.63 -3.25 2.97
C THR A 131 -1.85 -2.92 2.11
N PRO A 132 -2.38 -1.67 2.07
CA PRO A 132 -3.59 -1.36 1.29
C PRO A 132 -3.42 -1.64 -0.21
N MET A 133 -2.26 -1.34 -0.77
CA MET A 133 -1.99 -1.60 -2.19
C MET A 133 -1.82 -3.10 -2.46
N SER A 134 -1.26 -3.84 -1.51
CA SER A 134 -1.19 -5.31 -1.58
C SER A 134 -2.58 -5.96 -1.51
N GLU A 135 -3.49 -5.41 -0.73
CA GLU A 135 -4.89 -5.87 -0.66
C GLU A 135 -5.62 -5.63 -1.98
N VAL A 136 -5.48 -4.43 -2.55
CA VAL A 136 -6.06 -4.09 -3.85
C VAL A 136 -5.48 -4.98 -4.95
N ALA A 137 -4.16 -5.12 -5.02
CA ALA A 137 -3.49 -5.94 -6.03
C ALA A 137 -3.93 -7.40 -5.96
N GLY A 138 -4.03 -7.98 -4.75
CA GLY A 138 -4.51 -9.34 -4.57
C GLY A 138 -5.93 -9.56 -5.09
N LYS A 139 -6.83 -8.63 -4.80
CA LYS A 139 -8.22 -8.69 -5.30
C LYS A 139 -8.28 -8.56 -6.82
N MET A 140 -7.53 -7.60 -7.37
CA MET A 140 -7.47 -7.38 -8.83
C MET A 140 -6.86 -8.55 -9.57
N ALA A 141 -5.91 -9.27 -8.97
CA ALA A 141 -5.28 -10.43 -9.60
C ALA A 141 -6.30 -11.48 -10.04
N VAL A 142 -7.36 -11.67 -9.25
CA VAL A 142 -8.44 -12.61 -9.60
C VAL A 142 -9.43 -12.01 -10.59
N HIS A 143 -9.76 -10.71 -10.49
CA HIS A 143 -10.61 -10.04 -11.48
C HIS A 143 -9.98 -10.15 -12.88
N GLU A 144 -8.72 -9.76 -13.02
CA GLU A 144 -8.03 -9.83 -14.30
C GLU A 144 -7.81 -11.28 -14.73
N GLY A 145 -7.42 -12.17 -13.81
CA GLY A 145 -7.27 -13.59 -14.09
C GLY A 145 -8.54 -14.22 -14.62
N ALA A 146 -9.69 -13.94 -14.02
CA ALA A 146 -11.00 -14.44 -14.47
C ALA A 146 -11.37 -13.90 -15.85
N LYS A 147 -11.13 -12.61 -16.11
CA LYS A 147 -11.35 -11.97 -17.41
C LYS A 147 -10.54 -12.66 -18.52
N TYR A 148 -9.26 -12.86 -18.30
CA TYR A 148 -8.39 -13.46 -19.32
C TYR A 148 -8.55 -14.98 -19.47
N LEU A 149 -9.33 -15.65 -18.60
CA LEU A 149 -9.80 -17.01 -18.84
C LEU A 149 -10.87 -17.10 -19.93
N GLU A 150 -11.50 -15.98 -20.29
CA GLU A 150 -12.50 -15.94 -21.36
C GLU A 150 -11.87 -16.25 -22.72
N LYS A 151 -12.61 -16.95 -23.57
CA LYS A 151 -12.11 -17.39 -24.88
C LYS A 151 -11.75 -16.24 -25.81
N ILE A 152 -12.45 -15.11 -25.71
CA ILE A 152 -12.22 -13.93 -26.53
C ILE A 152 -10.87 -13.25 -26.26
N TYR A 153 -10.26 -13.51 -25.09
CA TYR A 153 -8.92 -13.01 -24.73
C TYR A 153 -7.83 -14.10 -24.86
N GLY A 154 -8.11 -15.22 -25.50
CA GLY A 154 -7.17 -16.32 -25.67
C GLY A 154 -7.23 -17.39 -24.57
N GLY A 155 -7.97 -17.15 -23.50
CA GLY A 155 -8.16 -18.10 -22.41
C GLY A 155 -8.87 -19.39 -22.83
N LYS A 156 -8.93 -20.38 -21.95
CA LYS A 156 -9.55 -21.67 -22.23
C LYS A 156 -11.08 -21.67 -22.16
N GLY A 157 -11.72 -20.54 -21.88
CA GLY A 157 -13.18 -20.42 -21.78
C GLY A 157 -13.74 -21.02 -20.50
N LYS A 158 -13.06 -20.87 -19.36
CA LYS A 158 -13.45 -21.43 -18.06
C LYS A 158 -14.04 -20.34 -17.18
N LEU A 159 -15.24 -20.56 -16.66
CA LEU A 159 -15.86 -19.72 -15.63
C LEU A 159 -15.43 -20.25 -14.24
N LEU A 160 -14.84 -19.40 -13.40
CA LEU A 160 -14.30 -19.83 -12.11
C LEU A 160 -15.36 -20.42 -11.16
N GLY A 161 -16.56 -19.84 -11.13
CA GLY A 161 -17.64 -20.34 -10.28
C GLY A 161 -18.41 -21.55 -10.83
N GLY A 162 -18.13 -21.96 -12.07
CA GLY A 162 -18.94 -22.99 -12.74
C GLY A 162 -20.41 -22.59 -12.87
N VAL A 163 -21.24 -23.56 -13.20
CA VAL A 163 -22.72 -23.48 -13.17
C VAL A 163 -23.29 -24.87 -12.80
N PRO A 164 -24.57 -25.00 -12.43
CA PRO A 164 -25.13 -26.32 -12.15
C PRO A 164 -24.84 -27.34 -13.26
N GLY A 165 -24.22 -28.47 -12.90
CA GLY A 165 -23.80 -29.51 -13.83
C GLY A 165 -22.40 -29.29 -14.45
N VAL A 166 -21.71 -28.23 -14.14
CA VAL A 166 -20.35 -27.95 -14.63
C VAL A 166 -19.41 -27.65 -13.44
N ASP A 167 -18.24 -28.30 -13.43
CA ASP A 167 -17.23 -28.13 -12.40
C ASP A 167 -16.73 -26.67 -12.30
N VAL A 168 -16.50 -26.20 -11.08
CA VAL A 168 -15.85 -24.93 -10.80
C VAL A 168 -14.41 -24.89 -11.30
N GLY A 169 -13.87 -23.70 -11.46
CA GLY A 169 -12.46 -23.49 -11.77
C GLY A 169 -11.56 -23.73 -10.57
N THR A 170 -10.29 -24.03 -10.83
CA THR A 170 -9.24 -24.18 -9.80
C THR A 170 -8.29 -23.01 -9.86
N VAL A 171 -8.07 -22.36 -8.72
CA VAL A 171 -7.14 -21.24 -8.56
C VAL A 171 -5.99 -21.69 -7.66
N LEU A 172 -4.76 -21.54 -8.16
CA LEU A 172 -3.54 -21.77 -7.39
C LEU A 172 -2.95 -20.41 -6.98
N VAL A 173 -2.87 -20.15 -5.69
CA VAL A 173 -2.24 -18.94 -5.14
C VAL A 173 -0.91 -19.34 -4.49
N ILE A 174 0.19 -18.75 -4.95
CA ILE A 174 1.54 -19.03 -4.44
C ILE A 174 1.99 -17.86 -3.56
N GLY A 175 1.99 -18.07 -2.25
CA GLY A 175 2.26 -17.08 -1.21
C GLY A 175 1.01 -16.72 -0.41
N GLY A 176 1.01 -16.99 0.90
CA GLY A 176 -0.08 -16.74 1.85
C GLY A 176 0.03 -15.37 2.56
N GLY A 177 0.76 -14.41 1.98
CA GLY A 177 0.87 -13.03 2.47
C GLY A 177 -0.40 -12.20 2.21
N THR A 178 -0.30 -10.88 2.35
CA THR A 178 -1.45 -9.96 2.15
C THR A 178 -2.06 -10.09 0.75
N VAL A 179 -1.22 -10.09 -0.30
CA VAL A 179 -1.67 -10.26 -1.69
C VAL A 179 -2.41 -11.58 -1.86
N GLY A 180 -1.78 -12.69 -1.48
CA GLY A 180 -2.33 -14.03 -1.70
C GLY A 180 -3.61 -14.30 -0.95
N VAL A 181 -3.72 -13.85 0.30
CA VAL A 181 -4.97 -13.99 1.08
C VAL A 181 -6.12 -13.23 0.43
N ASN A 182 -5.87 -12.01 -0.07
CA ASN A 182 -6.91 -11.23 -0.73
C ASN A 182 -7.28 -11.82 -2.10
N ALA A 183 -6.33 -12.36 -2.85
CA ALA A 183 -6.60 -13.11 -4.06
C ALA A 183 -7.44 -14.37 -3.76
N ALA A 184 -7.02 -15.17 -2.78
CA ALA A 184 -7.74 -16.38 -2.39
C ALA A 184 -9.17 -16.08 -1.93
N LYS A 185 -9.41 -15.01 -1.15
CA LYS A 185 -10.75 -14.60 -0.72
C LYS A 185 -11.66 -14.26 -1.90
N ILE A 186 -11.16 -13.51 -2.89
CA ILE A 186 -11.96 -13.18 -4.09
C ILE A 186 -12.23 -14.44 -4.90
N ALA A 187 -11.25 -15.31 -5.13
CA ALA A 187 -11.44 -16.56 -5.86
C ALA A 187 -12.46 -17.48 -5.17
N CYS A 188 -12.38 -17.58 -3.84
CA CYS A 188 -13.38 -18.31 -3.05
C CYS A 188 -14.78 -17.71 -3.16
N GLY A 189 -14.88 -16.36 -3.12
CA GLY A 189 -16.16 -15.65 -3.27
C GLY A 189 -16.79 -15.84 -4.66
N LEU A 190 -15.98 -16.06 -5.69
CA LEU A 190 -16.45 -16.43 -7.02
C LEU A 190 -16.87 -17.92 -7.11
N GLY A 191 -16.70 -18.71 -6.06
CA GLY A 191 -17.06 -20.12 -6.01
C GLY A 191 -15.96 -21.07 -6.51
N ALA A 192 -14.76 -20.60 -6.82
CA ALA A 192 -13.66 -21.43 -7.28
C ALA A 192 -13.13 -22.36 -6.17
N LYS A 193 -12.49 -23.45 -6.56
CA LYS A 193 -11.65 -24.26 -5.68
C LYS A 193 -10.27 -23.61 -5.60
N VAL A 194 -9.81 -23.29 -4.40
CA VAL A 194 -8.57 -22.52 -4.20
C VAL A 194 -7.53 -23.31 -3.43
N TYR A 195 -6.33 -23.45 -3.99
CA TYR A 195 -5.15 -23.93 -3.28
C TYR A 195 -4.27 -22.73 -2.94
N LEU A 196 -4.04 -22.49 -1.64
CA LEU A 196 -3.22 -21.39 -1.14
C LEU A 196 -1.93 -21.93 -0.55
N LEU A 197 -0.80 -21.65 -1.20
CA LEU A 197 0.51 -22.17 -0.83
C LEU A 197 1.31 -21.15 -0.01
N ASP A 198 1.87 -21.60 1.11
CA ASP A 198 2.87 -20.87 1.89
C ASP A 198 3.93 -21.82 2.45
N SER A 199 5.15 -21.33 2.67
CA SER A 199 6.22 -22.13 3.28
C SER A 199 6.16 -22.14 4.81
N ASN A 200 5.46 -21.17 5.43
CA ASN A 200 5.35 -21.02 6.86
C ASN A 200 4.14 -21.81 7.39
N LEU A 201 4.40 -22.85 8.17
CA LEU A 201 3.37 -23.73 8.71
C LEU A 201 2.44 -23.01 9.71
N GLU A 202 2.96 -22.08 10.52
CA GLU A 202 2.12 -21.27 11.42
C GLU A 202 1.17 -20.37 10.63
N ARG A 203 1.65 -19.81 9.52
CA ARG A 203 0.79 -19.05 8.62
C ARG A 203 -0.30 -19.93 8.02
N LEU A 204 0.02 -21.16 7.63
CA LEU A 204 -0.97 -22.10 7.07
C LEU A 204 -2.01 -22.51 8.12
N ARG A 205 -1.62 -22.69 9.39
CA ARG A 205 -2.57 -22.94 10.49
C ARG A 205 -3.57 -21.80 10.64
N TYR A 206 -3.06 -20.57 10.75
CA TYR A 206 -3.92 -19.39 10.79
C TYR A 206 -4.86 -19.28 9.57
N LEU A 207 -4.35 -19.53 8.38
CA LEU A 207 -5.13 -19.50 7.15
C LEU A 207 -6.20 -20.60 7.12
N SER A 208 -5.93 -21.76 7.68
CA SER A 208 -6.92 -22.83 7.80
C SER A 208 -8.14 -22.42 8.63
N ASP A 209 -7.92 -21.56 9.64
CA ASP A 209 -8.99 -21.12 10.54
C ASP A 209 -9.82 -19.97 9.98
N VAL A 210 -9.21 -19.10 9.15
CA VAL A 210 -9.84 -17.83 8.72
C VAL A 210 -10.27 -17.78 7.25
N MET A 211 -9.89 -18.77 6.44
CA MET A 211 -10.26 -18.81 5.02
C MET A 211 -11.58 -19.56 4.81
N PRO A 212 -12.32 -19.25 3.72
CA PRO A 212 -13.53 -19.99 3.36
C PRO A 212 -13.28 -21.48 3.14
N PRO A 213 -14.31 -22.36 3.27
CA PRO A 213 -14.16 -23.81 3.22
C PRO A 213 -13.71 -24.36 1.85
N ASN A 214 -13.84 -23.59 0.78
CA ASN A 214 -13.32 -23.92 -0.56
C ASN A 214 -11.86 -23.46 -0.78
N CYS A 215 -11.17 -22.98 0.28
CA CYS A 215 -9.76 -22.68 0.29
C CYS A 215 -8.97 -23.76 1.03
N PHE A 216 -7.95 -24.30 0.40
CA PHE A 216 -7.10 -25.36 0.93
C PHE A 216 -5.67 -24.84 1.12
N PRO A 217 -5.28 -24.45 2.35
CA PRO A 217 -3.89 -24.09 2.67
C PRO A 217 -2.96 -25.31 2.54
N VAL A 218 -1.87 -25.17 1.80
CA VAL A 218 -0.93 -26.26 1.51
C VAL A 218 0.51 -25.74 1.61
N VAL A 219 1.43 -26.59 2.08
CA VAL A 219 2.86 -26.25 2.13
C VAL A 219 3.40 -25.99 0.73
N SER A 220 4.03 -24.82 0.54
CA SER A 220 4.74 -24.47 -0.68
C SER A 220 6.01 -25.29 -0.82
N SER A 221 6.02 -26.22 -1.77
CA SER A 221 7.18 -27.01 -2.16
C SER A 221 7.20 -27.18 -3.67
N PRO A 222 8.36 -27.45 -4.29
CA PRO A 222 8.41 -27.70 -5.74
C PRO A 222 7.50 -28.86 -6.18
N ALA A 223 7.31 -29.88 -5.34
CA ALA A 223 6.42 -31.00 -5.62
C ALA A 223 4.95 -30.58 -5.63
N ASN A 224 4.52 -29.83 -4.62
CA ASN A 224 3.15 -29.33 -4.52
C ASN A 224 2.84 -28.30 -5.61
N ILE A 225 3.79 -27.41 -5.93
CA ILE A 225 3.62 -26.46 -7.05
C ILE A 225 3.37 -27.24 -8.34
N ARG A 226 4.23 -28.22 -8.70
CA ARG A 226 4.03 -29.05 -9.89
C ARG A 226 2.69 -29.78 -9.88
N LYS A 227 2.29 -30.33 -8.74
CA LYS A 227 1.01 -31.03 -8.60
C LYS A 227 -0.16 -30.13 -8.95
N TYR A 228 -0.25 -28.97 -8.31
CA TYR A 228 -1.41 -28.08 -8.46
C TYR A 228 -1.40 -27.25 -9.75
N LEU A 229 -0.24 -27.05 -10.40
CA LEU A 229 -0.19 -26.45 -11.72
C LEU A 229 -0.93 -27.28 -12.79
N GLN A 230 -0.99 -28.60 -12.64
CA GLN A 230 -1.74 -29.48 -13.56
C GLN A 230 -3.25 -29.30 -13.49
N GLU A 231 -3.76 -28.91 -12.31
CA GLU A 231 -5.19 -28.70 -12.07
C GLU A 231 -5.60 -27.24 -12.32
N ALA A 232 -4.67 -26.29 -12.18
CA ALA A 232 -4.97 -24.86 -12.18
C ALA A 232 -5.57 -24.35 -13.48
N ASP A 233 -6.58 -23.52 -13.34
CA ASP A 233 -7.13 -22.67 -14.39
C ASP A 233 -6.56 -21.26 -14.30
N LEU A 234 -6.31 -20.77 -13.09
CA LEU A 234 -5.68 -19.50 -12.79
C LEU A 234 -4.58 -19.73 -11.76
N VAL A 235 -3.41 -19.13 -12.00
CA VAL A 235 -2.28 -19.10 -11.06
C VAL A 235 -2.01 -17.66 -10.65
N VAL A 236 -1.93 -17.39 -9.35
CA VAL A 236 -1.59 -16.08 -8.81
C VAL A 236 -0.25 -16.15 -8.09
N GLY A 237 0.76 -15.47 -8.62
CA GLY A 237 2.05 -15.27 -7.98
C GLY A 237 1.98 -14.13 -6.96
N ALA A 238 2.10 -14.45 -5.67
CA ALA A 238 1.88 -13.52 -4.57
C ALA A 238 3.00 -13.54 -3.51
N VAL A 239 4.22 -13.89 -3.92
CA VAL A 239 5.36 -13.98 -3.02
C VAL A 239 6.07 -12.64 -2.96
N LEU A 240 6.25 -12.12 -1.75
CA LEU A 240 6.99 -10.90 -1.47
C LEU A 240 8.06 -11.19 -0.44
N ILE A 241 9.31 -10.83 -0.75
CA ILE A 241 10.41 -10.81 0.21
C ILE A 241 10.81 -9.34 0.40
N PRO A 242 10.60 -8.76 1.60
CA PRO A 242 10.95 -7.36 1.84
C PRO A 242 12.42 -7.08 1.50
N GLY A 243 12.65 -6.11 0.60
CA GLY A 243 14.01 -5.68 0.24
C GLY A 243 14.82 -6.64 -0.66
N ALA A 244 14.22 -7.73 -1.17
CA ALA A 244 14.89 -8.68 -2.05
C ALA A 244 14.03 -9.03 -3.28
N ALA A 245 14.66 -9.58 -4.30
CA ALA A 245 13.95 -10.12 -5.47
C ALA A 245 13.10 -11.34 -5.09
N ALA A 246 11.95 -11.49 -5.73
CA ALA A 246 11.10 -12.66 -5.55
C ALA A 246 11.82 -13.93 -6.05
N PRO A 247 11.73 -15.08 -5.35
CA PRO A 247 12.28 -16.32 -5.83
C PRO A 247 11.50 -16.85 -7.03
N ARG A 248 12.18 -17.43 -8.00
CA ARG A 248 11.55 -18.09 -9.17
C ARG A 248 10.98 -19.45 -8.75
N LEU A 249 9.69 -19.49 -8.45
CA LEU A 249 9.02 -20.70 -7.95
C LEU A 249 8.36 -21.53 -9.05
N VAL A 250 7.93 -20.88 -10.14
CA VAL A 250 7.40 -21.55 -11.34
C VAL A 250 8.41 -21.40 -12.45
N THR A 251 9.04 -22.50 -12.85
CA THR A 251 10.02 -22.51 -13.94
C THR A 251 9.34 -22.63 -15.30
N ARG A 252 10.07 -22.30 -16.38
CA ARG A 252 9.57 -22.46 -17.75
C ARG A 252 9.14 -23.90 -18.04
N ASP A 253 9.91 -24.88 -17.58
CA ASP A 253 9.54 -26.27 -17.78
C ASP A 253 8.24 -26.68 -17.08
N MET A 254 7.90 -26.04 -15.97
CA MET A 254 6.63 -26.29 -15.28
C MET A 254 5.42 -25.81 -16.08
N LEU A 255 5.56 -24.88 -17.04
CA LEU A 255 4.47 -24.45 -17.91
C LEU A 255 3.93 -25.61 -18.74
N LYS A 256 4.78 -26.60 -19.08
CA LYS A 256 4.40 -27.81 -19.83
C LYS A 256 3.39 -28.68 -19.05
N LEU A 257 3.30 -28.53 -17.73
CA LEU A 257 2.34 -29.24 -16.89
C LEU A 257 0.95 -28.60 -16.94
N MET A 258 0.87 -27.35 -17.39
CA MET A 258 -0.36 -26.57 -17.38
C MET A 258 -1.17 -26.80 -18.66
N LYS A 259 -2.47 -26.60 -18.58
CA LYS A 259 -3.36 -26.69 -19.75
C LYS A 259 -3.26 -25.39 -20.54
N LYS A 260 -3.24 -25.48 -21.88
CA LYS A 260 -3.24 -24.29 -22.74
C LYS A 260 -4.45 -23.38 -22.43
N GLY A 261 -4.21 -22.07 -22.47
CA GLY A 261 -5.22 -21.05 -22.11
C GLY A 261 -5.41 -20.89 -20.58
N THR A 262 -4.56 -21.53 -19.76
CA THR A 262 -4.44 -21.19 -18.33
C THR A 262 -3.84 -19.79 -18.21
N VAL A 263 -4.25 -19.03 -17.19
CA VAL A 263 -3.79 -17.67 -16.93
C VAL A 263 -2.87 -17.66 -15.72
N ILE A 264 -1.74 -16.97 -15.85
CA ILE A 264 -0.84 -16.62 -14.75
C ILE A 264 -0.96 -15.11 -14.51
N VAL A 265 -1.24 -14.72 -13.28
CA VAL A 265 -1.15 -13.33 -12.80
C VAL A 265 0.00 -13.24 -11.82
N ASP A 266 1.12 -12.64 -12.21
CA ASP A 266 2.28 -12.49 -11.33
C ASP A 266 2.29 -11.10 -10.68
N VAL A 267 1.71 -11.01 -9.47
CA VAL A 267 1.66 -9.75 -8.69
C VAL A 267 3.04 -9.40 -8.12
N ALA A 268 3.94 -10.39 -7.99
CA ALA A 268 5.32 -10.17 -7.54
C ALA A 268 6.20 -9.49 -8.60
N ILE A 269 5.65 -9.14 -9.76
CA ILE A 269 6.39 -8.61 -10.91
C ILE A 269 7.20 -7.35 -10.57
N ASP A 270 6.72 -6.49 -9.67
CA ASP A 270 7.43 -5.29 -9.20
C ASP A 270 8.78 -5.64 -8.51
N GLN A 271 8.93 -6.89 -8.05
CA GLN A 271 10.16 -7.44 -7.47
C GLN A 271 10.80 -8.52 -8.35
N GLY A 272 10.59 -8.43 -9.65
CA GLY A 272 11.12 -9.33 -10.64
C GLY A 272 10.24 -10.55 -10.97
N GLY A 273 9.16 -10.78 -10.23
CA GLY A 273 8.21 -11.88 -10.43
C GLY A 273 8.65 -13.22 -9.82
N CYS A 274 7.70 -14.07 -9.48
CA CYS A 274 7.95 -15.42 -8.97
C CYS A 274 7.82 -16.51 -10.05
N VAL A 275 7.48 -16.14 -11.27
CA VAL A 275 7.43 -16.99 -12.45
C VAL A 275 8.63 -16.69 -13.36
N GLU A 276 9.37 -17.70 -13.79
CA GLU A 276 10.61 -17.52 -14.58
C GLU A 276 10.36 -16.79 -15.91
N THR A 277 9.21 -17.04 -16.53
CA THR A 277 8.79 -16.43 -17.79
C THR A 277 8.10 -15.07 -17.62
N ALA A 278 7.94 -14.58 -16.37
CA ALA A 278 7.32 -13.30 -16.11
C ALA A 278 8.22 -12.14 -16.57
N ARG A 279 7.62 -11.20 -17.27
CA ARG A 279 8.18 -9.90 -17.62
C ARG A 279 7.15 -8.79 -17.37
N PRO A 280 7.57 -7.59 -16.91
CA PRO A 280 6.64 -6.49 -16.67
C PRO A 280 5.84 -6.13 -17.93
N THR A 281 4.54 -5.90 -17.73
CA THR A 281 3.62 -5.37 -18.73
C THR A 281 2.95 -4.09 -18.22
N THR A 282 2.16 -3.45 -19.08
CA THR A 282 1.46 -2.19 -18.76
C THR A 282 -0.05 -2.37 -18.90
N HIS A 283 -0.82 -1.39 -18.42
CA HIS A 283 -2.28 -1.42 -18.60
C HIS A 283 -2.72 -1.28 -20.07
N ASP A 284 -1.85 -0.77 -20.94
CA ASP A 284 -2.13 -0.62 -22.39
C ASP A 284 -1.87 -1.94 -23.15
N ASP A 285 -0.89 -2.74 -22.71
CA ASP A 285 -0.55 -4.07 -23.26
C ASP A 285 -0.36 -5.04 -22.10
N PRO A 286 -1.48 -5.53 -21.50
CA PRO A 286 -1.43 -6.16 -20.18
C PRO A 286 -1.02 -7.63 -20.20
N ILE A 287 -1.14 -8.32 -21.34
CA ILE A 287 -0.91 -9.77 -21.44
C ILE A 287 0.06 -10.14 -22.54
N TYR A 288 0.65 -11.30 -22.40
CA TYR A 288 1.38 -12.01 -23.47
C TYR A 288 1.27 -13.51 -23.25
N GLU A 289 1.57 -14.29 -24.27
CA GLU A 289 1.52 -15.75 -24.23
C GLU A 289 2.92 -16.35 -24.26
N VAL A 290 3.16 -17.37 -23.43
CA VAL A 290 4.36 -18.22 -23.47
C VAL A 290 3.91 -19.68 -23.39
N ASP A 291 4.30 -20.48 -24.37
CA ASP A 291 4.03 -21.92 -24.43
C ASP A 291 2.52 -22.28 -24.30
N GLY A 292 1.63 -21.39 -24.75
CA GLY A 292 0.17 -21.53 -24.66
C GLY A 292 -0.43 -21.07 -23.33
N ILE A 293 0.34 -20.43 -22.45
CA ILE A 293 -0.07 -19.92 -21.15
C ILE A 293 -0.08 -18.38 -21.19
N ILE A 294 -1.22 -17.79 -20.82
CA ILE A 294 -1.40 -16.34 -20.79
C ILE A 294 -0.74 -15.79 -19.50
N HIS A 295 0.07 -14.76 -19.67
CA HIS A 295 0.72 -14.05 -18.57
C HIS A 295 0.14 -12.64 -18.46
N TYR A 296 -0.36 -12.27 -17.30
CA TYR A 296 -0.72 -10.92 -16.89
C TYR A 296 0.27 -10.47 -15.81
N CYS A 297 1.14 -9.55 -16.15
CA CYS A 297 2.24 -9.11 -15.28
C CYS A 297 2.29 -7.57 -15.21
N VAL A 298 1.13 -6.93 -15.12
CA VAL A 298 1.04 -5.47 -15.07
C VAL A 298 1.65 -4.93 -13.79
N ALA A 299 2.70 -4.15 -13.93
CA ALA A 299 3.24 -3.37 -12.83
C ALA A 299 2.24 -2.29 -12.41
N ASN A 300 2.11 -2.06 -11.11
CA ASN A 300 1.20 -1.05 -10.58
C ASN A 300 -0.31 -1.36 -10.81
N MET A 301 -0.71 -2.62 -10.65
CA MET A 301 -2.13 -3.02 -10.74
C MET A 301 -3.10 -2.11 -9.97
N PRO A 302 -2.82 -1.66 -8.72
CA PRO A 302 -3.72 -0.79 -7.97
C PRO A 302 -4.03 0.56 -8.63
N GLY A 303 -3.21 1.02 -9.56
CA GLY A 303 -3.45 2.26 -10.31
C GLY A 303 -4.71 2.22 -11.19
N ALA A 304 -5.12 1.03 -11.64
CA ALA A 304 -6.33 0.87 -12.46
C ALA A 304 -7.64 1.10 -11.69
N VAL A 305 -7.62 1.00 -10.37
CA VAL A 305 -8.79 1.26 -9.49
C VAL A 305 -8.49 2.44 -8.57
N SER A 306 -8.19 3.57 -9.19
CA SER A 306 -7.65 4.77 -8.55
C SER A 306 -8.49 5.28 -7.39
N MET A 307 -9.82 5.30 -7.50
CA MET A 307 -10.73 5.73 -6.43
C MET A 307 -10.54 4.88 -5.16
N THR A 308 -10.67 3.56 -5.29
CA THR A 308 -10.49 2.62 -4.16
C THR A 308 -9.08 2.73 -3.57
N SER A 309 -8.08 2.77 -4.43
CA SER A 309 -6.68 2.83 -4.04
C SER A 309 -6.32 4.14 -3.34
N THR A 310 -6.84 5.27 -3.80
CA THR A 310 -6.64 6.58 -3.17
C THR A 310 -7.24 6.62 -1.76
N ILE A 311 -8.48 6.16 -1.60
CA ILE A 311 -9.14 6.15 -0.29
C ILE A 311 -8.39 5.22 0.67
N ALA A 312 -8.07 4.00 0.23
CA ALA A 312 -7.35 3.03 1.04
C ALA A 312 -5.95 3.52 1.46
N LEU A 313 -5.23 4.16 0.53
CA LEU A 313 -3.91 4.72 0.79
C LEU A 313 -3.98 5.91 1.76
N THR A 314 -4.90 6.86 1.52
CA THR A 314 -5.09 8.01 2.43
C THR A 314 -5.40 7.56 3.85
N ASN A 315 -6.31 6.59 4.02
CA ASN A 315 -6.66 6.06 5.35
C ASN A 315 -5.42 5.50 6.09
N ALA A 316 -4.48 4.93 5.37
CA ALA A 316 -3.25 4.40 5.97
C ALA A 316 -2.18 5.48 6.20
N THR A 317 -2.00 6.42 5.27
CA THR A 317 -0.93 7.42 5.32
C THR A 317 -1.26 8.62 6.21
N LEU A 318 -2.54 8.99 6.33
CA LEU A 318 -2.99 10.18 7.05
C LEU A 318 -2.52 10.20 8.53
N PRO A 319 -2.60 9.12 9.32
CA PRO A 319 -2.11 9.13 10.71
C PRO A 319 -0.62 9.47 10.84
N TYR A 320 0.19 9.06 9.86
CA TYR A 320 1.63 9.38 9.81
C TYR A 320 1.86 10.80 9.30
N ALA A 321 1.10 11.24 8.29
CA ALA A 321 1.15 12.60 7.77
C ALA A 321 0.82 13.62 8.86
N LEU A 322 -0.21 13.37 9.66
CA LEU A 322 -0.58 14.21 10.81
C LEU A 322 0.56 14.28 11.84
N GLN A 323 1.15 13.16 12.23
CA GLN A 323 2.28 13.15 13.17
C GLN A 323 3.47 13.97 12.64
N ILE A 324 3.79 13.83 11.34
CA ILE A 324 4.87 14.61 10.72
C ILE A 324 4.49 16.09 10.64
N ALA A 325 3.24 16.41 10.30
CA ALA A 325 2.77 17.78 10.18
C ALA A 325 2.71 18.50 11.54
N ASP A 326 2.20 17.84 12.58
CA ASP A 326 2.06 18.38 13.94
C ASP A 326 3.42 18.64 14.61
N LYS A 327 4.36 17.69 14.46
CA LYS A 327 5.58 17.65 15.27
C LYS A 327 6.85 18.06 14.51
N GLY A 328 6.78 18.07 13.17
CA GLY A 328 7.95 18.05 12.29
C GLY A 328 8.58 16.66 12.20
N VAL A 329 9.23 16.37 11.07
CA VAL A 329 9.73 15.02 10.75
C VAL A 329 10.75 14.49 11.75
N GLU A 330 11.63 15.35 12.28
CA GLU A 330 12.66 14.95 13.24
C GLU A 330 12.03 14.47 14.56
N ARG A 331 11.13 15.26 15.13
CA ARG A 331 10.45 14.89 16.37
C ARG A 331 9.50 13.71 16.17
N ALA A 332 8.78 13.66 15.06
CA ALA A 332 7.95 12.53 14.72
C ALA A 332 8.76 11.22 14.66
N ALA A 333 9.95 11.25 14.05
CA ALA A 333 10.85 10.09 14.00
C ALA A 333 11.43 9.69 15.37
N LEU A 334 11.70 10.65 16.25
CA LEU A 334 12.19 10.37 17.60
C LEU A 334 11.11 9.73 18.49
N GLU A 335 9.85 10.08 18.28
CA GLU A 335 8.72 9.59 19.06
C GLU A 335 8.06 8.34 18.46
N ASN A 336 8.15 8.17 17.14
CA ASN A 336 7.56 7.03 16.43
C ASN A 336 8.64 6.27 15.61
N PRO A 337 9.06 5.08 16.07
CA PRO A 337 10.07 4.28 15.37
C PRO A 337 9.63 3.80 13.98
N GLU A 338 8.32 3.73 13.71
CA GLU A 338 7.80 3.38 12.39
C GLU A 338 8.13 4.48 11.36
N ILE A 339 7.94 5.76 11.75
CA ILE A 339 8.33 6.92 10.92
C ILE A 339 9.85 6.95 10.75
N ALA A 340 10.61 6.67 11.81
CA ALA A 340 12.07 6.62 11.73
C ALA A 340 12.57 5.62 10.68
N LYS A 341 11.99 4.42 10.61
CA LYS A 341 12.28 3.43 9.57
C LYS A 341 11.86 3.90 8.17
N GLY A 342 10.83 4.75 8.08
CA GLY A 342 10.39 5.36 6.84
C GLY A 342 11.39 6.35 6.24
N ILE A 343 12.28 6.96 7.04
CA ILE A 343 13.24 7.96 6.55
C ILE A 343 14.41 7.26 5.85
N ASN A 344 14.43 7.33 4.52
CA ASN A 344 15.45 6.69 3.70
C ASN A 344 16.61 7.62 3.35
N ILE A 345 16.34 8.92 3.21
CA ILE A 345 17.34 9.96 2.96
C ILE A 345 17.00 11.17 3.83
N MET A 346 18.00 11.77 4.48
CA MET A 346 17.83 12.97 5.27
C MET A 346 19.11 13.81 5.25
N ALA A 347 18.97 15.12 5.01
CA ALA A 347 20.08 16.07 4.99
C ALA A 347 21.26 15.61 4.08
N GLY A 348 20.94 15.05 2.91
CA GLY A 348 21.92 14.56 1.94
C GLY A 348 22.62 13.25 2.31
N LYS A 349 22.13 12.53 3.33
CA LYS A 349 22.69 11.24 3.78
C LYS A 349 21.69 10.12 3.60
N VAL A 350 22.16 8.93 3.20
CA VAL A 350 21.35 7.73 3.10
C VAL A 350 21.21 7.11 4.48
N THR A 351 19.96 7.03 4.96
CA THR A 351 19.62 6.57 6.32
C THR A 351 18.90 5.21 6.34
N TYR A 352 18.76 4.58 5.19
CA TYR A 352 18.17 3.23 5.06
C TYR A 352 19.19 2.25 4.47
N PRO A 353 19.51 1.12 5.16
CA PRO A 353 20.54 0.19 4.73
C PRO A 353 20.33 -0.38 3.32
N GLY A 354 19.08 -0.73 2.95
CA GLY A 354 18.77 -1.30 1.65
C GLY A 354 19.09 -0.36 0.48
N VAL A 355 18.87 0.94 0.63
CA VAL A 355 19.24 1.95 -0.39
C VAL A 355 20.77 2.07 -0.50
N ALA A 356 21.47 2.09 0.64
CA ALA A 356 22.92 2.15 0.64
C ALA A 356 23.54 0.93 -0.06
N GLN A 357 23.04 -0.26 0.25
CA GLN A 357 23.52 -1.51 -0.33
C GLN A 357 23.27 -1.59 -1.84
N ALA A 358 22.09 -1.16 -2.32
CA ALA A 358 21.72 -1.24 -3.73
C ALA A 358 22.70 -0.50 -4.66
N PHE A 359 23.35 0.57 -4.16
CA PHE A 359 24.22 1.44 -4.97
C PHE A 359 25.64 1.60 -4.41
N GLY A 360 26.02 0.81 -3.41
CA GLY A 360 27.35 0.95 -2.77
C GLY A 360 27.57 2.31 -2.09
N LEU A 361 26.49 2.94 -1.59
CA LEU A 361 26.54 4.24 -0.96
C LEU A 361 26.85 4.13 0.54
N LYS A 362 27.39 5.21 1.12
CA LYS A 362 27.65 5.26 2.55
C LYS A 362 26.34 5.30 3.34
N TYR A 363 26.09 4.26 4.13
CA TYR A 363 25.02 4.25 5.12
C TYR A 363 25.36 5.16 6.32
N THR A 364 24.39 5.94 6.76
CA THR A 364 24.50 6.77 7.97
C THR A 364 23.29 6.49 8.85
N PRO A 365 23.45 5.87 10.04
CA PRO A 365 22.32 5.68 10.95
C PRO A 365 21.56 6.97 11.21
N LEU A 366 20.22 6.92 11.22
CA LEU A 366 19.36 8.09 11.35
C LEU A 366 19.66 8.89 12.64
N GLU A 367 19.99 8.21 13.73
CA GLU A 367 20.33 8.82 15.02
C GLU A 367 21.54 9.77 14.93
N LYS A 368 22.49 9.47 14.02
CA LYS A 368 23.64 10.34 13.77
C LYS A 368 23.28 11.58 12.95
N VAL A 369 22.20 11.52 12.19
CA VAL A 369 21.69 12.66 11.40
C VAL A 369 20.81 13.57 12.25
N LEU A 370 19.96 13.00 13.10
CA LEU A 370 19.11 13.73 14.04
C LEU A 370 19.90 14.42 15.18
N GLY A 371 21.16 14.02 15.37
CA GLY A 371 21.99 14.52 16.47
C GLY A 371 21.65 13.90 17.83
N PRO A 372 22.43 14.19 18.88
CA PRO A 372 22.16 13.69 20.21
C PRO A 372 20.75 14.14 20.63
N LYS A 373 19.97 13.22 21.24
CA LYS A 373 18.68 13.55 21.84
C LYS A 373 18.88 14.82 22.67
N ARG A 374 18.50 15.99 22.14
CA ARG A 374 18.29 17.14 23.01
C ARG A 374 17.22 16.65 23.98
N ARG A 375 17.61 16.43 25.25
CA ARG A 375 16.64 16.38 26.33
C ARG A 375 15.86 17.67 26.13
N VAL A 376 14.63 17.56 25.63
CA VAL A 376 13.67 18.63 25.72
C VAL A 376 13.54 18.80 27.22
N SER A 377 14.30 19.77 27.77
CA SER A 377 13.95 20.32 29.05
C SER A 377 12.47 20.65 28.85
N ALA A 378 11.62 20.06 29.68
CA ALA A 378 10.26 20.52 29.77
C ALA A 378 10.38 22.04 29.87
N TYR A 379 10.16 22.73 28.73
CA TYR A 379 9.89 24.15 28.81
C TYR A 379 8.71 24.21 29.76
N ALA A 380 8.99 24.67 30.94
CA ALA A 380 7.98 25.15 31.83
C ALA A 380 7.16 26.13 30.99
N VAL A 381 6.10 25.64 30.38
CA VAL A 381 4.96 26.47 30.05
C VAL A 381 4.66 27.08 31.40
N GLY A 382 4.94 28.38 31.53
CA GLY A 382 4.64 29.10 32.72
C GLY A 382 3.20 28.75 33.09
N ALA A 383 3.08 27.96 34.13
CA ALA A 383 1.80 27.52 34.61
C ALA A 383 1.12 28.80 35.13
N ASP A 384 0.38 29.45 34.25
CA ASP A 384 -0.75 30.23 34.72
C ASP A 384 -1.76 29.23 35.28
N ARG A 385 -1.67 29.02 36.58
CA ARG A 385 -2.54 28.14 37.36
C ARG A 385 -3.98 28.61 37.46
N SER A 386 -4.39 29.60 36.63
CA SER A 386 -5.77 30.13 36.59
C SER A 386 -6.70 29.31 35.70
N LEU A 387 -6.21 28.38 34.90
CA LEU A 387 -7.01 27.41 34.13
C LEU A 387 -6.75 26.00 34.66
N ALA A 388 -7.30 25.69 35.83
CA ALA A 388 -7.52 24.31 36.20
C ALA A 388 -8.40 23.67 35.08
N PRO A 389 -8.07 22.43 34.60
CA PRO A 389 -9.00 21.72 33.72
C PRO A 389 -10.32 21.68 34.47
N ALA A 390 -11.41 22.17 33.85
CA ALA A 390 -12.74 22.00 34.37
C ALA A 390 -12.88 20.54 34.71
N ALA A 391 -13.14 20.23 35.98
CA ALA A 391 -13.41 18.88 36.40
C ALA A 391 -14.51 18.36 35.47
N VAL A 392 -14.23 17.34 34.68
CA VAL A 392 -15.27 16.66 33.92
C VAL A 392 -16.28 16.25 34.95
N ASP A 393 -17.46 16.86 34.87
CA ASP A 393 -18.52 16.70 35.83
C ASP A 393 -18.74 15.20 36.04
N ALA A 394 -18.54 14.73 37.28
CA ALA A 394 -18.69 13.29 37.61
C ALA A 394 -20.09 12.80 37.23
N ALA A 395 -21.08 13.69 37.25
CA ALA A 395 -22.43 13.41 36.82
C ALA A 395 -22.54 13.09 35.31
N LEU A 396 -21.82 13.79 34.43
CA LEU A 396 -21.77 13.49 33.00
C LEU A 396 -21.07 12.14 32.70
N ARG A 397 -20.08 11.77 33.50
CA ARG A 397 -19.41 10.48 33.39
C ARG A 397 -20.33 9.33 33.82
N ASP A 398 -21.04 9.51 34.91
CA ASP A 398 -21.98 8.51 35.43
C ASP A 398 -23.22 8.37 34.52
N GLU A 399 -23.69 9.45 33.92
CA GLU A 399 -24.77 9.45 32.94
C GLU A 399 -24.37 8.71 31.64
N ALA A 400 -23.16 8.93 31.13
CA ALA A 400 -22.61 8.19 29.99
C ALA A 400 -22.47 6.68 30.30
N ILE A 401 -21.99 6.31 31.49
CA ILE A 401 -21.88 4.91 31.92
C ILE A 401 -23.25 4.26 32.01
N ALA A 402 -24.24 4.95 32.59
CA ALA A 402 -25.62 4.47 32.71
C ALA A 402 -26.27 4.26 31.32
N TYR A 403 -26.05 5.20 30.39
CA TYR A 403 -26.50 5.09 29.01
C TYR A 403 -25.94 3.83 28.32
N TYR A 404 -24.61 3.61 28.39
CA TYR A 404 -23.97 2.44 27.77
C TYR A 404 -24.43 1.13 28.42
N GLN A 405 -24.63 1.09 29.73
CA GLN A 405 -25.14 -0.09 30.42
C GLN A 405 -26.58 -0.40 30.02
N THR A 406 -27.42 0.61 29.84
CA THR A 406 -28.80 0.47 29.41
C THR A 406 -28.89 0.00 27.95
N ALA A 407 -28.09 0.59 27.05
CA ALA A 407 -27.99 0.17 25.65
C ALA A 407 -27.50 -1.28 25.52
N PHE A 408 -26.51 -1.67 26.33
CA PHE A 408 -25.99 -3.03 26.33
C PHE A 408 -27.00 -4.07 26.85
N ARG A 409 -27.81 -3.71 27.85
CA ARG A 409 -28.91 -4.58 28.32
C ARG A 409 -30.01 -4.72 27.29
N ALA A 410 -30.40 -3.63 26.60
CA ALA A 410 -31.38 -3.65 25.52
C ALA A 410 -30.92 -4.50 24.33
N PHE A 411 -29.63 -4.45 24.00
CA PHE A 411 -29.02 -5.30 22.98
C PHE A 411 -29.06 -6.79 23.40
N LYS A 412 -28.66 -7.11 24.63
CA LYS A 412 -28.72 -8.50 25.14
C LYS A 412 -30.12 -9.10 25.24
N SER A 413 -31.13 -8.27 25.47
CA SER A 413 -32.53 -8.71 25.54
C SER A 413 -33.25 -8.80 24.20
N GLY A 414 -32.56 -8.46 23.10
CA GLY A 414 -33.17 -8.43 21.75
C GLY A 414 -34.14 -7.28 21.51
N ALA A 415 -34.23 -6.33 22.44
CA ALA A 415 -35.12 -5.15 22.34
C ALA A 415 -34.53 -4.03 21.44
N LEU A 416 -33.25 -4.14 21.04
CA LEU A 416 -32.60 -3.24 20.10
C LEU A 416 -32.05 -4.07 18.94
N GLN A 417 -32.65 -3.94 17.77
CA GLN A 417 -32.04 -4.39 16.49
C GLN A 417 -31.30 -3.20 15.92
N LEU A 418 -30.01 -3.38 15.64
CA LEU A 418 -29.25 -2.39 14.88
C LEU A 418 -29.70 -2.44 13.41
N PRO A 419 -29.82 -1.30 12.73
CA PRO A 419 -30.20 -1.23 11.32
C PRO A 419 -29.18 -1.86 10.39
#